data_9b5aaa3b433460f239e5bbbbec7c2686
#
_entry.id   9b5aaa3b433460f239e5bbbbec7c2686
#
_cell.length_a   1.000
_cell.length_b   1.000
_cell.length_c   1.000
_cell.angle_alpha   90.00
_cell.angle_beta   90.00
_cell.angle_gamma   90.00
#
_symmetry.space_group_name_H-M   'P 1'
#
loop_
_entity.id
_entity.type
_entity.pdbx_description
1 polymer ?
#
loop_
_entity_poly.entity_id
_entity_poly.type
_entity_poly.pdbx_seq_one_letter_code
_entity_poly.pdbx_strand_id
1 'polypeptide(L)'
;MRHFSAAVKPASLIAVAAAIGWLAWGHSPYLIGLAPLVFFLWAKARHRWQAGLVALAYYLASSRGVPFGAQVFWSRPDEWWLGPTMWIGVSVLLALLWAITWRADGHGYWWRVPLLLLIDAIPPLGILDWASPWTAAGVLFPAMDIFGLAVTVLLCVYLAMAAHSSPTRSMLRLTFLAVLAIAANLFYVQPLPPAGWQGINTHVLPNDDPYSVQTMLLHKASVAARHGARVVILPEEVAGFWFAGTAYFWHRWQLRHPHTTALVGAAFPVRHRRYYDALMDTQDGKPWPARIPIPVSEWRPWSSHWSAIPNWFGSGIRHLAGQRVGYLVCYEQVLIWPEISLACEHPALLVAVANDWWASHSNITDIQREDVTVWSRLMGIPAVRAVNV
;
A
#
# COMPACT_ATOMS: atom_id res chain seq x y z
N MET A 1 -28.47 -10.00 -40.32
CA MET A 1 -27.02 -10.25 -40.27
C MET A 1 -26.63 -10.64 -38.85
N ARG A 2 -26.38 -11.92 -38.61
CA ARG A 2 -25.86 -12.38 -37.29
C ARG A 2 -24.39 -12.02 -37.25
N HIS A 3 -24.03 -10.99 -36.46
CA HIS A 3 -22.64 -10.72 -36.17
C HIS A 3 -22.04 -11.91 -35.40
N PHE A 4 -21.18 -12.65 -36.06
CA PHE A 4 -20.27 -13.61 -35.46
C PHE A 4 -19.34 -12.79 -34.54
N SER A 5 -19.77 -12.53 -33.32
CA SER A 5 -18.85 -12.15 -32.25
C SER A 5 -18.01 -13.39 -31.96
N ALA A 6 -16.76 -13.39 -32.42
CA ALA A 6 -15.81 -14.45 -32.08
C ALA A 6 -15.80 -14.58 -30.56
N ALA A 7 -16.35 -15.68 -30.06
CA ALA A 7 -16.48 -15.92 -28.64
C ALA A 7 -15.08 -15.99 -28.04
N VAL A 8 -14.70 -14.97 -27.25
CA VAL A 8 -13.43 -14.93 -26.55
C VAL A 8 -13.29 -16.21 -25.73
N LYS A 9 -12.20 -16.96 -25.96
CA LYS A 9 -11.96 -18.22 -25.24
C LYS A 9 -11.77 -17.94 -23.75
N PRO A 10 -12.36 -18.72 -22.84
CA PRO A 10 -12.21 -18.52 -21.39
C PRO A 10 -10.75 -18.37 -20.92
N ALA A 11 -9.87 -19.19 -21.47
CA ALA A 11 -8.44 -19.17 -21.15
C ALA A 11 -7.76 -17.84 -21.50
N SER A 12 -8.19 -17.14 -22.56
CA SER A 12 -7.60 -15.86 -22.93
C SER A 12 -7.95 -14.73 -21.94
N LEU A 13 -9.16 -14.72 -21.37
CA LEU A 13 -9.55 -13.75 -20.33
C LEU A 13 -8.67 -13.91 -19.08
N ILE A 14 -8.46 -15.15 -18.64
CA ILE A 14 -7.63 -15.50 -17.48
C ILE A 14 -6.17 -15.09 -17.73
N ALA A 15 -5.63 -15.45 -18.91
CA ALA A 15 -4.25 -15.12 -19.26
C ALA A 15 -4.01 -13.60 -19.35
N VAL A 16 -4.96 -12.84 -19.92
CA VAL A 16 -4.87 -11.37 -19.99
C VAL A 16 -5.01 -10.75 -18.60
N ALA A 17 -5.87 -11.28 -17.72
CA ALA A 17 -5.98 -10.81 -16.36
C ALA A 17 -4.68 -11.03 -15.56
N ALA A 18 -4.06 -12.21 -15.71
CA ALA A 18 -2.73 -12.48 -15.13
C ALA A 18 -1.67 -11.51 -15.68
N ALA A 19 -1.68 -11.23 -16.98
CA ALA A 19 -0.76 -10.28 -17.59
C ALA A 19 -0.96 -8.86 -17.05
N ILE A 20 -2.21 -8.41 -16.86
CA ILE A 20 -2.51 -7.12 -16.23
C ILE A 20 -1.97 -7.09 -14.79
N GLY A 21 -2.26 -8.12 -13.98
CA GLY A 21 -1.76 -8.20 -12.61
C GLY A 21 -0.24 -8.20 -12.55
N TRP A 22 0.43 -8.92 -13.46
CA TRP A 22 1.89 -8.97 -13.51
C TRP A 22 2.50 -7.63 -13.93
N LEU A 23 1.95 -6.98 -14.96
CA LEU A 23 2.46 -5.72 -15.49
C LEU A 23 2.18 -4.53 -14.58
N ALA A 24 0.98 -4.48 -13.99
CA ALA A 24 0.56 -3.34 -13.18
C ALA A 24 1.39 -3.18 -11.90
N TRP A 25 1.99 -4.24 -11.36
CA TRP A 25 2.58 -4.23 -10.03
C TRP A 25 4.07 -4.63 -10.02
N GLY A 26 4.90 -3.75 -9.46
CA GLY A 26 6.32 -3.98 -9.25
C GLY A 26 7.19 -3.76 -10.50
N HIS A 27 6.84 -2.83 -11.37
CA HIS A 27 7.63 -2.44 -12.55
C HIS A 27 7.70 -0.93 -12.71
N SER A 28 6.56 -0.23 -12.58
CA SER A 28 6.48 1.23 -12.69
C SER A 28 5.17 1.72 -12.10
N PRO A 29 5.16 2.81 -11.33
CA PRO A 29 3.93 3.35 -10.75
C PRO A 29 2.86 3.68 -11.82
N TYR A 30 3.27 4.04 -13.03
CA TYR A 30 2.33 4.38 -14.11
C TYR A 30 1.58 3.17 -14.67
N LEU A 31 2.16 1.95 -14.57
CA LEU A 31 1.50 0.73 -15.04
C LEU A 31 0.35 0.29 -14.13
N ILE A 32 0.27 0.79 -12.90
CA ILE A 32 -0.89 0.58 -12.01
C ILE A 32 -2.19 1.09 -12.67
N GLY A 33 -2.08 2.10 -13.55
CA GLY A 33 -3.20 2.57 -14.37
C GLY A 33 -3.88 1.51 -15.24
N LEU A 34 -3.24 0.35 -15.47
CA LEU A 34 -3.83 -0.78 -16.20
C LEU A 34 -4.77 -1.63 -15.34
N ALA A 35 -4.63 -1.59 -14.02
CA ALA A 35 -5.37 -2.45 -13.10
C ALA A 35 -6.91 -2.40 -13.29
N PRO A 36 -7.57 -1.24 -13.50
CA PRO A 36 -9.01 -1.17 -13.76
C PRO A 36 -9.50 -2.00 -14.95
N LEU A 37 -8.63 -2.30 -15.93
CA LEU A 37 -9.02 -3.10 -17.09
C LEU A 37 -9.48 -4.51 -16.73
N VAL A 38 -9.10 -5.02 -15.55
CA VAL A 38 -9.56 -6.32 -15.06
C VAL A 38 -11.10 -6.36 -14.94
N PHE A 39 -11.77 -5.23 -14.67
CA PHE A 39 -13.24 -5.17 -14.59
C PHE A 39 -13.93 -5.47 -15.93
N PHE A 40 -13.33 -5.05 -17.05
CA PHE A 40 -13.83 -5.41 -18.37
C PHE A 40 -13.72 -6.92 -18.62
N LEU A 41 -12.58 -7.55 -18.29
CA LEU A 41 -12.34 -8.97 -18.44
C LEU A 41 -13.28 -9.78 -17.54
N TRP A 42 -13.42 -9.38 -16.28
CA TRP A 42 -14.31 -9.97 -15.31
C TRP A 42 -15.77 -9.95 -15.79
N ALA A 43 -16.24 -8.84 -16.32
CA ALA A 43 -17.59 -8.70 -16.84
C ALA A 43 -17.84 -9.50 -18.13
N LYS A 44 -16.79 -9.79 -18.93
CA LYS A 44 -16.85 -10.67 -20.13
C LYS A 44 -16.93 -12.16 -19.80
N ALA A 45 -16.76 -12.55 -18.55
CA ALA A 45 -16.92 -13.93 -18.13
C ALA A 45 -18.33 -14.46 -18.46
N ARG A 46 -18.44 -15.75 -18.72
CA ARG A 46 -19.73 -16.40 -19.04
C ARG A 46 -20.40 -17.00 -17.81
N HIS A 47 -19.60 -17.34 -16.79
CA HIS A 47 -20.03 -17.98 -15.56
C HIS A 47 -19.32 -17.38 -14.36
N ARG A 48 -19.93 -17.46 -13.17
CA ARG A 48 -19.35 -16.96 -11.91
C ARG A 48 -17.95 -17.52 -11.63
N TRP A 49 -17.76 -18.82 -11.82
CA TRP A 49 -16.46 -19.44 -11.61
C TRP A 49 -15.38 -18.88 -12.55
N GLN A 50 -15.73 -18.56 -13.79
CA GLN A 50 -14.82 -17.93 -14.75
C GLN A 50 -14.47 -16.49 -14.31
N ALA A 51 -15.46 -15.71 -13.83
CA ALA A 51 -15.24 -14.40 -13.27
C ALA A 51 -14.31 -14.46 -12.06
N GLY A 52 -14.51 -15.44 -11.18
CA GLY A 52 -13.61 -15.71 -10.05
C GLY A 52 -12.21 -16.09 -10.52
N LEU A 53 -12.05 -16.91 -11.55
CA LEU A 53 -10.72 -17.26 -12.09
C LEU A 53 -10.01 -16.07 -12.75
N VAL A 54 -10.73 -15.13 -13.35
CA VAL A 54 -10.17 -13.87 -13.87
C VAL A 54 -9.58 -13.05 -12.71
N ALA A 55 -10.34 -12.87 -11.63
CA ALA A 55 -9.86 -12.18 -10.44
C ALA A 55 -8.70 -12.92 -9.76
N LEU A 56 -8.81 -14.24 -9.60
CA LEU A 56 -7.76 -15.08 -9.03
C LEU A 56 -6.44 -14.94 -9.79
N ALA A 57 -6.49 -15.01 -11.11
CA ALA A 57 -5.29 -14.87 -11.94
C ALA A 57 -4.66 -13.49 -11.83
N TYR A 58 -5.48 -12.44 -11.71
CA TYR A 58 -5.02 -11.08 -11.45
C TYR A 58 -4.31 -10.97 -10.10
N TYR A 59 -4.94 -11.42 -9.00
CA TYR A 59 -4.38 -11.32 -7.65
C TYR A 59 -3.14 -12.20 -7.45
N LEU A 60 -3.12 -13.42 -7.98
CA LEU A 60 -1.92 -14.26 -7.93
C LEU A 60 -0.74 -13.63 -8.68
N ALA A 61 -0.98 -13.02 -9.82
CA ALA A 61 0.08 -12.40 -10.61
C ALA A 61 0.60 -11.10 -9.98
N SER A 62 -0.29 -10.28 -9.41
CA SER A 62 0.09 -9.02 -8.74
C SER A 62 0.91 -9.26 -7.47
N SER A 63 0.53 -10.26 -6.68
CA SER A 63 1.15 -10.57 -5.39
C SER A 63 2.23 -11.68 -5.45
N ARG A 64 2.80 -11.92 -6.63
CA ARG A 64 3.78 -13.00 -6.90
C ARG A 64 5.03 -12.99 -6.01
N GLY A 65 5.36 -11.85 -5.38
CA GLY A 65 6.48 -11.73 -4.45
C GLY A 65 6.24 -12.33 -3.07
N VAL A 66 4.98 -12.50 -2.67
CA VAL A 66 4.62 -12.95 -1.31
C VAL A 66 5.24 -14.29 -0.91
N PRO A 67 5.25 -15.36 -1.74
CA PRO A 67 5.89 -16.61 -1.37
C PRO A 67 7.38 -16.46 -1.04
N PHE A 68 8.11 -15.66 -1.81
CA PHE A 68 9.53 -15.40 -1.58
C PHE A 68 9.77 -14.59 -0.31
N GLY A 69 9.08 -13.47 -0.15
CA GLY A 69 9.23 -12.62 1.02
C GLY A 69 8.91 -13.38 2.30
N ALA A 70 7.83 -14.13 2.31
CA ALA A 70 7.43 -14.95 3.45
C ALA A 70 8.50 -16.02 3.80
N GLN A 71 9.10 -16.67 2.81
CA GLN A 71 10.16 -17.65 3.03
C GLN A 71 11.39 -17.03 3.71
N VAL A 72 11.80 -15.83 3.29
CA VAL A 72 12.92 -15.11 3.92
C VAL A 72 12.54 -14.65 5.32
N PHE A 73 11.33 -14.08 5.50
CA PHE A 73 10.87 -13.52 6.76
C PHE A 73 10.82 -14.58 7.88
N TRP A 74 10.21 -15.73 7.63
CA TRP A 74 10.14 -16.78 8.66
C TRP A 74 11.42 -17.59 8.78
N SER A 75 12.26 -17.67 7.73
CA SER A 75 13.58 -18.34 7.74
C SER A 75 13.61 -19.75 8.33
N ARG A 76 12.46 -20.46 8.33
CA ARG A 76 12.28 -21.79 8.90
C ARG A 76 11.97 -22.80 7.79
N PRO A 77 12.81 -23.78 7.55
CA PRO A 77 12.60 -24.78 6.49
C PRO A 77 11.30 -25.56 6.60
N ASP A 78 10.80 -25.76 7.80
CA ASP A 78 9.54 -26.45 8.13
C ASP A 78 8.29 -25.58 7.89
N GLU A 79 8.43 -24.27 7.76
CA GLU A 79 7.33 -23.31 7.53
C GLU A 79 7.25 -22.81 6.07
N TRP A 80 7.96 -23.44 5.14
CA TRP A 80 8.00 -23.05 3.72
C TRP A 80 6.63 -22.94 3.05
N TRP A 81 5.65 -23.66 3.54
CA TRP A 81 4.27 -23.70 3.02
C TRP A 81 3.44 -22.44 3.39
N LEU A 82 3.85 -21.67 4.40
CA LEU A 82 3.10 -20.49 4.87
C LEU A 82 2.96 -19.43 3.78
N GLY A 83 4.06 -19.07 3.10
CA GLY A 83 4.03 -18.08 2.05
C GLY A 83 3.09 -18.46 0.89
N PRO A 84 3.24 -19.63 0.26
CA PRO A 84 2.30 -20.10 -0.75
C PRO A 84 0.85 -20.18 -0.28
N THR A 85 0.62 -20.62 0.98
CA THR A 85 -0.74 -20.72 1.54
C THR A 85 -1.37 -19.34 1.73
N MET A 86 -0.63 -18.37 2.25
CA MET A 86 -1.12 -16.99 2.38
C MET A 86 -1.40 -16.38 0.99
N TRP A 87 -0.49 -16.52 0.07
CA TRP A 87 -0.62 -16.01 -1.29
C TRP A 87 -1.86 -16.54 -2.00
N ILE A 88 -2.03 -17.88 -2.01
CA ILE A 88 -3.19 -18.54 -2.63
C ILE A 88 -4.46 -18.25 -1.83
N GLY A 89 -4.41 -18.37 -0.50
CA GLY A 89 -5.59 -18.22 0.36
C GLY A 89 -6.21 -16.84 0.28
N VAL A 90 -5.40 -15.77 0.34
CA VAL A 90 -5.88 -14.40 0.18
C VAL A 90 -6.40 -14.15 -1.22
N SER A 91 -5.67 -14.59 -2.26
CA SER A 91 -6.12 -14.44 -3.65
C SER A 91 -7.45 -15.15 -3.93
N VAL A 92 -7.65 -16.34 -3.34
CA VAL A 92 -8.92 -17.08 -3.44
C VAL A 92 -10.04 -16.33 -2.71
N LEU A 93 -9.79 -15.84 -1.50
CA LEU A 93 -10.79 -15.09 -0.73
C LEU A 93 -11.29 -13.86 -1.50
N LEU A 94 -10.39 -13.05 -2.04
CA LEU A 94 -10.74 -11.90 -2.87
C LEU A 94 -11.47 -12.33 -4.15
N ALA A 95 -10.98 -13.36 -4.85
CA ALA A 95 -11.62 -13.89 -6.05
C ALA A 95 -13.05 -14.41 -5.82
N LEU A 96 -13.34 -14.95 -4.64
CA LEU A 96 -14.70 -15.37 -4.26
C LEU A 96 -15.65 -14.17 -4.18
N LEU A 97 -15.22 -13.04 -3.63
CA LEU A 97 -16.03 -11.80 -3.59
C LEU A 97 -16.36 -11.32 -5.01
N TRP A 98 -15.37 -11.35 -5.91
CA TRP A 98 -15.55 -11.00 -7.32
C TRP A 98 -16.50 -11.99 -8.03
N ALA A 99 -16.45 -13.27 -7.72
CA ALA A 99 -17.37 -14.27 -8.26
C ALA A 99 -18.81 -14.07 -7.74
N ILE A 100 -18.99 -13.72 -6.47
CA ILE A 100 -20.30 -13.50 -5.84
C ILE A 100 -20.99 -12.25 -6.43
N THR A 101 -20.23 -11.19 -6.67
CA THR A 101 -20.76 -9.91 -7.19
C THR A 101 -21.04 -9.96 -8.70
N TRP A 102 -20.51 -10.92 -9.43
CA TRP A 102 -20.67 -11.07 -10.88
C TRP A 102 -22.09 -11.45 -11.29
N ARG A 103 -22.52 -10.94 -12.47
CA ARG A 103 -23.80 -11.27 -13.13
C ARG A 103 -23.60 -11.44 -14.64
N ALA A 104 -24.24 -12.48 -15.20
CA ALA A 104 -24.15 -12.78 -16.63
C ALA A 104 -24.81 -11.72 -17.53
N ASP A 105 -25.85 -11.07 -17.04
CA ASP A 105 -26.62 -10.05 -17.74
C ASP A 105 -26.04 -8.63 -17.57
N GLY A 106 -24.98 -8.47 -16.77
CA GLY A 106 -24.41 -7.16 -16.44
C GLY A 106 -25.33 -6.26 -15.61
N HIS A 107 -26.49 -6.79 -15.18
CA HIS A 107 -27.46 -6.00 -14.44
C HIS A 107 -26.93 -5.61 -13.06
N GLY A 108 -27.01 -4.32 -12.77
CA GLY A 108 -26.61 -3.77 -11.47
C GLY A 108 -25.11 -3.56 -11.29
N TYR A 109 -24.28 -3.59 -12.34
CA TYR A 109 -22.84 -3.28 -12.20
C TYR A 109 -22.59 -1.86 -11.69
N TRP A 110 -23.52 -0.94 -11.88
CA TRP A 110 -23.43 0.43 -11.37
C TRP A 110 -23.36 0.52 -9.83
N TRP A 111 -23.88 -0.48 -9.09
CA TRP A 111 -23.78 -0.57 -7.63
C TRP A 111 -22.91 -1.74 -7.14
N ARG A 112 -22.83 -2.84 -7.94
CA ARG A 112 -22.04 -4.04 -7.56
C ARG A 112 -20.54 -3.79 -7.58
N VAL A 113 -20.05 -3.04 -8.58
CA VAL A 113 -18.64 -2.69 -8.67
C VAL A 113 -18.22 -1.75 -7.54
N PRO A 114 -18.93 -0.64 -7.25
CA PRO A 114 -18.65 0.16 -6.05
C PRO A 114 -18.72 -0.63 -4.75
N LEU A 115 -19.72 -1.49 -4.58
CA LEU A 115 -19.86 -2.33 -3.40
C LEU A 115 -18.67 -3.30 -3.24
N LEU A 116 -18.24 -3.95 -4.32
CA LEU A 116 -17.08 -4.82 -4.34
C LEU A 116 -15.83 -4.06 -3.89
N LEU A 117 -15.53 -2.92 -4.51
CA LEU A 117 -14.37 -2.09 -4.17
C LEU A 117 -14.41 -1.62 -2.71
N LEU A 118 -15.59 -1.27 -2.19
CA LEU A 118 -15.74 -0.86 -0.78
C LEU A 118 -15.50 -2.04 0.18
N ILE A 119 -16.01 -3.23 -0.13
CA ILE A 119 -15.80 -4.43 0.69
C ILE A 119 -14.32 -4.82 0.69
N ASP A 120 -13.66 -4.75 -0.47
CA ASP A 120 -12.23 -5.06 -0.61
C ASP A 120 -11.36 -3.98 0.06
N ALA A 121 -11.83 -2.73 0.20
CA ALA A 121 -11.08 -1.64 0.81
C ALA A 121 -11.19 -1.58 2.34
N ILE A 122 -12.38 -1.85 2.90
CA ILE A 122 -12.66 -1.61 4.33
C ILE A 122 -12.27 -2.83 5.19
N PRO A 123 -11.57 -2.64 6.33
CA PRO A 123 -11.34 -3.73 7.29
C PRO A 123 -12.66 -4.40 7.75
N PRO A 124 -12.69 -5.75 7.94
CA PRO A 124 -11.51 -6.63 8.02
C PRO A 124 -10.95 -7.13 6.69
N LEU A 125 -11.72 -7.08 5.59
CA LEU A 125 -11.23 -7.61 4.30
C LEU A 125 -10.19 -6.68 3.66
N GLY A 126 -10.34 -5.38 3.81
CA GLY A 126 -9.40 -4.38 3.30
C GLY A 126 -7.98 -4.46 3.87
N ILE A 127 -7.74 -5.26 4.92
CA ILE A 127 -6.37 -5.55 5.35
C ILE A 127 -5.68 -6.61 4.50
N LEU A 128 -6.34 -7.18 3.50
CA LEU A 128 -5.84 -8.24 2.63
C LEU A 128 -5.70 -7.84 1.17
N ASP A 129 -6.30 -6.71 0.76
CA ASP A 129 -6.30 -6.24 -0.64
C ASP A 129 -5.10 -5.32 -0.92
N TRP A 130 -3.94 -5.92 -1.12
CA TRP A 130 -2.67 -5.24 -1.45
C TRP A 130 -2.45 -4.98 -2.94
N ALA A 131 -3.44 -5.20 -3.79
CA ALA A 131 -3.37 -4.98 -5.23
C ALA A 131 -4.70 -4.47 -5.78
N SER A 132 -5.33 -3.56 -5.07
CA SER A 132 -6.63 -3.02 -5.46
C SER A 132 -6.54 -2.25 -6.78
N PRO A 133 -7.41 -2.55 -7.76
CA PRO A 133 -7.51 -1.73 -8.97
C PRO A 133 -7.84 -0.26 -8.70
N TRP A 134 -8.33 0.06 -7.51
CA TRP A 134 -8.65 1.43 -7.09
C TRP A 134 -7.41 2.29 -6.91
N THR A 135 -6.25 1.71 -6.61
CA THR A 135 -4.95 2.39 -6.54
C THR A 135 -4.61 3.16 -7.82
N ALA A 136 -5.14 2.73 -8.98
CA ALA A 136 -4.96 3.45 -10.24
C ALA A 136 -5.40 4.92 -10.22
N ALA A 137 -6.18 5.34 -9.20
CA ALA A 137 -6.65 6.71 -9.05
C ALA A 137 -5.52 7.74 -9.08
N GLY A 138 -4.40 7.49 -8.39
CA GLY A 138 -3.30 8.45 -8.36
C GLY A 138 -2.48 8.51 -9.65
N VAL A 139 -2.56 7.46 -10.48
CA VAL A 139 -1.96 7.49 -11.82
C VAL A 139 -2.84 8.25 -12.79
N LEU A 140 -4.14 7.96 -12.79
CA LEU A 140 -5.07 8.49 -13.76
C LEU A 140 -5.53 9.91 -13.43
N PHE A 141 -5.70 10.21 -12.15
CA PHE A 141 -6.30 11.45 -11.65
C PHE A 141 -5.46 12.11 -10.55
N PRO A 142 -4.18 12.48 -10.84
CA PRO A 142 -3.31 13.10 -9.83
C PRO A 142 -3.89 14.44 -9.35
N ALA A 143 -3.64 14.76 -8.07
CA ALA A 143 -4.12 15.93 -7.34
C ALA A 143 -5.65 16.09 -7.32
N MET A 144 -6.39 15.00 -7.56
CA MET A 144 -7.85 15.01 -7.48
C MET A 144 -8.40 14.41 -6.17
N ASP A 145 -7.53 13.88 -5.31
CA ASP A 145 -7.87 13.40 -3.97
C ASP A 145 -9.09 12.44 -3.97
N ILE A 146 -10.07 12.65 -3.11
CA ILE A 146 -11.32 11.86 -3.05
C ILE A 146 -12.06 11.83 -4.40
N PHE A 147 -12.03 12.94 -5.14
CA PHE A 147 -12.64 12.97 -6.48
C PHE A 147 -11.96 12.01 -7.44
N GLY A 148 -10.63 11.90 -7.39
CA GLY A 148 -9.88 10.93 -8.19
C GLY A 148 -10.27 9.49 -7.87
N LEU A 149 -10.47 9.16 -6.59
CA LEU A 149 -11.01 7.87 -6.17
C LEU A 149 -12.41 7.62 -6.73
N ALA A 150 -13.32 8.59 -6.61
CA ALA A 150 -14.69 8.46 -7.12
C ALA A 150 -14.73 8.28 -8.64
N VAL A 151 -13.92 9.04 -9.39
CA VAL A 151 -13.84 8.92 -10.86
C VAL A 151 -13.25 7.57 -11.27
N THR A 152 -12.30 7.02 -10.50
CA THR A 152 -11.76 5.67 -10.75
C THR A 152 -12.82 4.59 -10.51
N VAL A 153 -13.67 4.71 -9.50
CA VAL A 153 -14.83 3.82 -9.33
C VAL A 153 -15.75 3.89 -10.55
N LEU A 154 -16.05 5.09 -11.04
CA LEU A 154 -16.85 5.26 -12.27
C LEU A 154 -16.19 4.63 -13.50
N LEU A 155 -14.85 4.72 -13.61
CA LEU A 155 -14.10 4.04 -14.66
C LEU A 155 -14.28 2.52 -14.57
N CYS A 156 -14.11 1.92 -13.38
CA CYS A 156 -14.33 0.49 -13.15
C CYS A 156 -15.76 0.06 -13.52
N VAL A 157 -16.75 0.85 -13.12
CA VAL A 157 -18.17 0.63 -13.49
C VAL A 157 -18.35 0.68 -15.00
N TYR A 158 -17.82 1.68 -15.69
CA TYR A 158 -17.97 1.83 -17.13
C TYR A 158 -17.22 0.74 -17.91
N LEU A 159 -16.06 0.30 -17.43
CA LEU A 159 -15.33 -0.84 -18.00
C LEU A 159 -16.16 -2.13 -17.87
N ALA A 160 -16.74 -2.40 -16.72
CA ALA A 160 -17.61 -3.55 -16.51
C ALA A 160 -18.87 -3.47 -17.40
N MET A 161 -19.52 -2.30 -17.49
CA MET A 161 -20.70 -2.10 -18.34
C MET A 161 -20.38 -2.16 -19.84
N ALA A 162 -19.16 -1.76 -20.24
CA ALA A 162 -18.74 -1.81 -21.65
C ALA A 162 -18.73 -3.23 -22.21
N ALA A 163 -18.56 -4.23 -21.34
CA ALA A 163 -18.65 -5.64 -21.73
C ALA A 163 -20.02 -6.04 -22.29
N HIS A 164 -21.09 -5.31 -21.94
CA HIS A 164 -22.48 -5.61 -22.29
C HIS A 164 -23.19 -4.49 -23.07
N SER A 165 -22.53 -3.35 -23.27
CA SER A 165 -23.08 -2.17 -23.93
C SER A 165 -22.71 -2.11 -25.42
N SER A 166 -23.43 -1.28 -26.20
CA SER A 166 -23.03 -0.98 -27.57
C SER A 166 -21.67 -0.28 -27.61
N PRO A 167 -20.81 -0.58 -28.61
CA PRO A 167 -19.48 0.02 -28.72
C PRO A 167 -19.51 1.55 -28.68
N THR A 168 -20.43 2.19 -29.38
CA THR A 168 -20.53 3.65 -29.45
C THR A 168 -20.75 4.31 -28.10
N ARG A 169 -21.68 3.78 -27.28
CA ARG A 169 -21.93 4.34 -25.93
C ARG A 169 -20.75 4.14 -24.99
N SER A 170 -20.12 2.98 -25.07
CA SER A 170 -18.93 2.67 -24.27
C SER A 170 -17.77 3.57 -24.64
N MET A 171 -17.51 3.75 -25.94
CA MET A 171 -16.45 4.65 -26.42
C MET A 171 -16.65 6.07 -25.91
N LEU A 172 -17.84 6.64 -26.00
CA LEU A 172 -18.09 8.02 -25.56
C LEU A 172 -17.72 8.21 -24.07
N ARG A 173 -18.17 7.29 -23.20
CA ARG A 173 -17.90 7.37 -21.75
C ARG A 173 -16.44 7.20 -21.42
N LEU A 174 -15.78 6.22 -22.02
CA LEU A 174 -14.35 5.94 -21.80
C LEU A 174 -13.47 7.05 -22.38
N THR A 175 -13.85 7.63 -23.55
CA THR A 175 -13.14 8.79 -24.11
C THR A 175 -13.21 9.99 -23.18
N PHE A 176 -14.37 10.28 -22.58
CA PHE A 176 -14.49 11.38 -21.61
C PHE A 176 -13.55 11.17 -20.41
N LEU A 177 -13.52 9.97 -19.82
CA LEU A 177 -12.63 9.67 -18.71
C LEU A 177 -11.15 9.70 -19.12
N ALA A 178 -10.83 9.22 -20.31
CA ALA A 178 -9.46 9.30 -20.86
C ALA A 178 -9.01 10.75 -21.06
N VAL A 179 -9.87 11.62 -21.59
CA VAL A 179 -9.58 13.06 -21.73
C VAL A 179 -9.36 13.69 -20.35
N LEU A 180 -10.21 13.37 -19.36
CA LEU A 180 -10.04 13.86 -18.01
C LEU A 180 -8.71 13.40 -17.39
N ALA A 181 -8.35 12.11 -17.55
CA ALA A 181 -7.08 11.57 -17.07
C ALA A 181 -5.88 12.22 -17.75
N ILE A 182 -5.94 12.43 -19.07
CA ILE A 182 -4.89 13.14 -19.81
C ILE A 182 -4.76 14.57 -19.31
N ALA A 183 -5.87 15.29 -19.17
CA ALA A 183 -5.88 16.68 -18.69
C ALA A 183 -5.29 16.77 -17.27
N ALA A 184 -5.72 15.89 -16.34
CA ALA A 184 -5.19 15.84 -14.99
C ALA A 184 -3.67 15.63 -14.97
N ASN A 185 -3.14 14.74 -15.83
CA ASN A 185 -1.71 14.47 -15.90
C ASN A 185 -0.91 15.58 -16.59
N LEU A 186 -1.47 16.25 -17.59
CA LEU A 186 -0.79 17.37 -18.27
C LEU A 186 -0.55 18.57 -17.36
N PHE A 187 -1.44 18.82 -16.41
CA PHE A 187 -1.34 19.95 -15.49
C PHE A 187 -0.72 19.57 -14.14
N TYR A 188 -0.42 18.29 -13.91
CA TYR A 188 0.13 17.82 -12.64
C TYR A 188 1.64 18.07 -12.55
N VAL A 189 2.04 18.69 -11.46
CA VAL A 189 3.46 18.84 -11.08
C VAL A 189 3.64 18.20 -9.69
N GLN A 190 4.56 17.24 -9.58
CA GLN A 190 4.85 16.61 -8.31
C GLN A 190 5.44 17.61 -7.31
N PRO A 191 4.81 17.84 -6.14
CA PRO A 191 5.37 18.70 -5.12
C PRO A 191 6.66 18.12 -4.55
N LEU A 192 7.59 19.01 -4.19
CA LEU A 192 8.82 18.62 -3.50
C LEU A 192 8.62 18.66 -1.98
N PRO A 193 9.29 17.76 -1.23
CA PRO A 193 9.29 17.79 0.22
C PRO A 193 9.76 19.16 0.77
N PRO A 194 9.22 19.60 1.91
CA PRO A 194 9.67 20.83 2.55
C PRO A 194 11.17 20.78 2.87
N ALA A 195 11.85 21.90 2.75
CA ALA A 195 13.27 22.02 3.08
C ALA A 195 13.55 21.50 4.52
N GLY A 196 14.60 20.69 4.64
CA GLY A 196 15.02 20.11 5.93
C GLY A 196 14.27 18.83 6.32
N TRP A 197 13.39 18.27 5.50
CA TRP A 197 12.84 16.92 5.71
C TRP A 197 13.68 15.88 4.98
N GLN A 198 14.22 14.89 5.71
CA GLN A 198 15.13 13.91 5.15
C GLN A 198 14.79 12.50 5.62
N GLY A 199 14.49 11.59 4.70
CA GLY A 199 14.45 10.15 4.94
C GLY A 199 15.84 9.53 4.81
N ILE A 200 16.19 8.64 5.71
CA ILE A 200 17.48 7.95 5.72
C ILE A 200 17.25 6.45 5.51
N ASN A 201 17.77 5.92 4.42
CA ASN A 201 17.75 4.48 4.20
C ASN A 201 18.86 3.78 4.99
N THR A 202 18.58 2.55 5.40
CA THR A 202 19.50 1.68 6.15
C THR A 202 19.59 0.29 5.54
N HIS A 203 20.58 -0.47 6.03
CA HIS A 203 20.77 -1.90 5.72
C HIS A 203 21.03 -2.61 7.05
N VAL A 204 20.02 -2.74 7.88
CA VAL A 204 20.06 -3.41 9.18
C VAL A 204 19.48 -4.80 9.02
N LEU A 205 20.22 -5.81 9.46
CA LEU A 205 19.77 -7.20 9.44
C LEU A 205 19.30 -7.63 10.84
N PRO A 206 18.43 -8.65 10.96
CA PRO A 206 17.91 -9.11 12.25
C PRO A 206 18.98 -9.59 13.25
N ASN A 207 20.14 -9.99 12.75
CA ASN A 207 21.24 -10.52 13.55
C ASN A 207 22.33 -9.48 13.86
N ASP A 208 22.15 -8.24 13.42
CA ASP A 208 23.10 -7.17 13.71
C ASP A 208 23.11 -6.84 15.21
N ASP A 209 24.28 -6.50 15.74
CA ASP A 209 24.41 -6.12 17.16
C ASP A 209 23.58 -4.86 17.47
N PRO A 210 22.63 -4.93 18.41
CA PRO A 210 21.72 -3.81 18.69
C PRO A 210 22.43 -2.51 19.10
N TYR A 211 23.58 -2.59 19.81
CA TYR A 211 24.33 -1.41 20.20
C TYR A 211 25.01 -0.74 18.99
N SER A 212 25.59 -1.53 18.11
CA SER A 212 26.19 -1.06 16.87
C SER A 212 25.16 -0.41 15.96
N VAL A 213 23.98 -1.02 15.84
CA VAL A 213 22.83 -0.46 15.10
C VAL A 213 22.43 0.89 15.70
N GLN A 214 22.20 0.98 17.02
CA GLN A 214 21.84 2.25 17.67
C GLN A 214 22.90 3.33 17.42
N THR A 215 24.17 2.99 17.54
CA THR A 215 25.26 3.93 17.31
C THR A 215 25.28 4.44 15.87
N MET A 216 25.08 3.56 14.90
CA MET A 216 25.01 3.88 13.47
C MET A 216 23.80 4.80 13.18
N LEU A 217 22.61 4.51 13.73
CA LEU A 217 21.42 5.32 13.56
C LEU A 217 21.59 6.73 14.12
N LEU A 218 22.10 6.83 15.35
CA LEU A 218 22.43 8.13 16.00
C LEU A 218 23.45 8.93 15.21
N HIS A 219 24.47 8.25 14.65
CA HIS A 219 25.46 8.89 13.79
C HIS A 219 24.84 9.45 12.52
N LYS A 220 24.05 8.64 11.78
CA LYS A 220 23.36 9.07 10.55
C LYS A 220 22.42 10.26 10.82
N ALA A 221 21.62 10.19 11.89
CA ALA A 221 20.74 11.28 12.29
C ALA A 221 21.53 12.56 12.65
N SER A 222 22.68 12.43 13.35
CA SER A 222 23.54 13.57 13.67
C SER A 222 24.20 14.19 12.43
N VAL A 223 24.57 13.37 11.45
CA VAL A 223 25.09 13.86 10.16
C VAL A 223 24.01 14.68 9.45
N ALA A 224 22.79 14.16 9.35
CA ALA A 224 21.67 14.88 8.73
C ALA A 224 21.38 16.21 9.46
N ALA A 225 21.35 16.21 10.80
CA ALA A 225 21.14 17.40 11.59
C ALA A 225 22.23 18.47 11.34
N ARG A 226 23.51 18.08 11.25
CA ARG A 226 24.60 19.01 10.91
C ARG A 226 24.49 19.59 9.51
N HIS A 227 23.86 18.88 8.58
CA HIS A 227 23.58 19.36 7.22
C HIS A 227 22.25 20.12 7.11
N GLY A 228 21.65 20.51 8.24
CA GLY A 228 20.48 21.38 8.30
C GLY A 228 19.14 20.65 8.21
N ALA A 229 19.11 19.34 8.44
CA ALA A 229 17.84 18.63 8.55
C ALA A 229 17.07 19.13 9.79
N ARG A 230 15.80 19.48 9.60
CA ARG A 230 14.85 19.83 10.66
C ARG A 230 14.08 18.60 11.15
N VAL A 231 13.80 17.68 10.23
CA VAL A 231 13.16 16.38 10.50
C VAL A 231 13.95 15.30 9.82
N VAL A 232 14.37 14.31 10.60
CA VAL A 232 15.05 13.09 10.13
C VAL A 232 14.12 11.92 10.32
N ILE A 233 13.92 11.12 9.27
CA ILE A 233 13.03 9.96 9.31
C ILE A 233 13.88 8.73 9.13
N LEU A 234 13.77 7.78 10.05
CA LEU A 234 14.42 6.48 10.03
C LEU A 234 13.40 5.38 9.72
N PRO A 235 13.82 4.25 9.12
CA PRO A 235 12.93 3.17 8.73
C PRO A 235 12.20 2.52 9.91
N GLU A 236 11.16 1.75 9.56
CA GLU A 236 10.38 0.94 10.48
C GLU A 236 11.26 0.00 11.30
N GLU A 237 10.98 -0.13 12.60
CA GLU A 237 11.57 -1.07 13.57
C GLU A 237 13.11 -1.16 13.61
N VAL A 238 13.86 -0.32 12.88
CA VAL A 238 15.33 -0.38 12.85
C VAL A 238 15.99 -0.14 14.23
N ALA A 239 15.30 0.54 15.14
CA ALA A 239 15.77 0.73 16.49
C ALA A 239 15.40 -0.43 17.44
N GLY A 240 14.71 -1.48 16.92
CA GLY A 240 14.22 -2.57 17.74
C GLY A 240 13.21 -2.13 18.78
N PHE A 241 13.18 -2.80 19.93
CA PHE A 241 12.25 -2.42 21.01
C PHE A 241 12.65 -1.10 21.68
N TRP A 242 11.65 -0.22 21.83
CA TRP A 242 11.82 1.08 22.51
C TRP A 242 11.79 0.91 24.02
N PHE A 243 12.81 0.24 24.57
CA PHE A 243 13.01 0.15 26.02
C PHE A 243 13.68 1.40 26.59
N ALA A 244 13.79 1.47 27.91
CA ALA A 244 14.37 2.61 28.60
C ALA A 244 15.79 2.99 28.12
N GLY A 245 16.60 2.00 27.73
CA GLY A 245 17.94 2.22 27.17
C GLY A 245 17.88 2.91 25.81
N THR A 246 17.06 2.41 24.88
CA THR A 246 16.84 3.03 23.55
C THR A 246 16.31 4.45 23.70
N ALA A 247 15.28 4.63 24.55
CA ALA A 247 14.69 5.93 24.83
C ALA A 247 15.73 6.92 25.39
N TYR A 248 16.62 6.48 26.30
CA TYR A 248 17.69 7.28 26.84
C TYR A 248 18.67 7.78 25.78
N PHE A 249 19.12 6.92 24.88
CA PHE A 249 20.03 7.31 23.78
C PHE A 249 19.40 8.39 22.89
N TRP A 250 18.15 8.22 22.49
CA TRP A 250 17.46 9.17 21.63
C TRP A 250 17.09 10.47 22.36
N HIS A 251 16.73 10.40 23.62
CA HIS A 251 16.55 11.61 24.44
C HIS A 251 17.88 12.41 24.56
N ARG A 252 19.02 11.74 24.81
CA ARG A 252 20.33 12.37 24.80
C ARG A 252 20.71 12.99 23.48
N TRP A 253 20.34 12.33 22.40
CA TRP A 253 20.53 12.83 21.04
C TRP A 253 19.69 14.10 20.82
N GLN A 254 18.42 14.10 21.20
CA GLN A 254 17.51 15.24 21.08
C GLN A 254 18.01 16.46 21.80
N LEU A 255 18.54 16.29 23.02
CA LEU A 255 19.14 17.40 23.81
C LEU A 255 20.35 18.06 23.10
N ARG A 256 21.08 17.28 22.27
CA ARG A 256 22.24 17.80 21.51
C ARG A 256 21.81 18.42 20.16
N HIS A 257 20.62 18.11 19.69
CA HIS A 257 20.09 18.57 18.41
C HIS A 257 18.70 19.21 18.61
N PRO A 258 18.56 20.30 19.36
CA PRO A 258 17.28 20.86 19.79
C PRO A 258 16.43 21.39 18.62
N HIS A 259 17.04 21.65 17.46
CA HIS A 259 16.38 22.15 16.26
C HIS A 259 16.05 21.07 15.23
N THR A 260 16.35 19.80 15.53
CA THR A 260 16.09 18.67 14.66
C THR A 260 15.27 17.62 15.42
N THR A 261 14.17 17.19 14.86
CA THR A 261 13.38 16.06 15.38
C THR A 261 13.70 14.80 14.59
N ALA A 262 13.92 13.68 15.27
CA ALA A 262 13.98 12.38 14.59
C ALA A 262 12.67 11.61 14.79
N LEU A 263 12.15 11.04 13.69
CA LEU A 263 11.12 10.01 13.71
C LEU A 263 11.84 8.66 13.56
N VAL A 264 11.79 7.83 14.58
CA VAL A 264 12.58 6.60 14.68
C VAL A 264 11.66 5.40 14.68
N GLY A 265 11.76 4.54 13.68
CA GLY A 265 10.97 3.31 13.64
C GLY A 265 11.39 2.33 14.73
N ALA A 266 10.44 1.94 15.57
CA ALA A 266 10.66 1.06 16.71
C ALA A 266 9.39 0.30 17.14
N ALA A 267 9.58 -0.87 17.74
CA ALA A 267 8.53 -1.59 18.44
C ALA A 267 8.34 -0.99 19.85
N PHE A 268 7.24 -0.24 20.06
CA PHE A 268 6.95 0.38 21.36
C PHE A 268 6.19 -0.59 22.27
N PRO A 269 6.84 -1.14 23.33
CA PRO A 269 6.25 -2.19 24.16
C PRO A 269 5.15 -1.64 25.05
N VAL A 270 4.06 -2.42 25.16
CA VAL A 270 2.97 -2.22 26.12
C VAL A 270 2.80 -3.49 26.99
N ARG A 271 1.74 -3.55 27.80
CA ARG A 271 1.53 -4.69 28.70
C ARG A 271 1.27 -6.01 27.94
N HIS A 272 1.53 -7.16 28.59
CA HIS A 272 1.17 -8.50 28.12
C HIS A 272 1.79 -8.93 26.78
N ARG A 273 3.06 -8.56 26.55
CA ARG A 273 3.78 -8.88 25.29
C ARG A 273 3.05 -8.36 24.04
N ARG A 274 2.45 -7.18 24.15
CA ARG A 274 1.92 -6.41 23.05
C ARG A 274 2.80 -5.21 22.79
N TYR A 275 2.84 -4.75 21.56
CA TYR A 275 3.58 -3.56 21.17
C TYR A 275 2.83 -2.78 20.09
N TYR A 276 3.17 -1.53 19.93
CA TYR A 276 2.86 -0.78 18.73
C TYR A 276 4.11 -0.78 17.86
N ASP A 277 3.98 -1.24 16.62
CA ASP A 277 4.92 -0.84 15.59
C ASP A 277 4.70 0.65 15.33
N ALA A 278 5.73 1.48 15.47
CA ALA A 278 5.56 2.92 15.54
C ALA A 278 6.78 3.71 15.09
N LEU A 279 6.51 4.92 14.60
CA LEU A 279 7.51 5.98 14.54
C LEU A 279 7.54 6.70 15.89
N MET A 280 8.69 6.67 16.55
CA MET A 280 8.90 7.39 17.81
C MET A 280 9.35 8.81 17.53
N ASP A 281 8.57 9.78 17.97
CA ASP A 281 8.95 11.18 17.91
C ASP A 281 9.92 11.50 19.06
N THR A 282 11.15 11.89 18.72
CA THR A 282 12.17 12.16 19.75
C THR A 282 11.95 13.47 20.49
N GLN A 283 11.12 14.37 19.97
CA GLN A 283 10.84 15.67 20.59
C GLN A 283 9.88 15.54 21.78
N ASP A 284 8.79 14.77 21.61
CA ASP A 284 7.76 14.62 22.64
C ASP A 284 7.73 13.21 23.26
N GLY A 285 8.51 12.29 22.73
CA GLY A 285 8.62 10.91 23.20
C GLY A 285 7.41 10.04 22.88
N LYS A 286 6.48 10.50 22.01
CA LYS A 286 5.24 9.78 21.73
C LYS A 286 5.35 8.89 20.50
N PRO A 287 4.69 7.73 20.51
CA PRO A 287 4.58 6.86 19.34
C PRO A 287 3.54 7.39 18.34
N TRP A 288 3.84 7.22 17.05
CA TRP A 288 2.92 7.30 15.93
C TRP A 288 2.68 5.86 15.46
N PRO A 289 1.68 5.15 16.00
CA PRO A 289 1.53 3.73 15.80
C PRO A 289 1.01 3.41 14.40
N ALA A 290 1.53 2.32 13.82
CA ALA A 290 0.93 1.69 12.66
C ALA A 290 -0.52 1.31 12.95
N ARG A 291 -1.40 1.53 11.98
CA ARG A 291 -2.83 1.20 12.12
C ARG A 291 -3.10 -0.25 11.72
N ILE A 292 -2.37 -0.75 10.73
CA ILE A 292 -2.58 -2.09 10.16
C ILE A 292 -1.24 -2.85 10.12
N PRO A 293 -0.86 -3.51 11.23
CA PRO A 293 0.29 -4.40 11.23
C PRO A 293 0.02 -5.64 10.38
N ILE A 294 1.06 -6.27 9.84
CA ILE A 294 0.96 -7.42 8.93
C ILE A 294 0.23 -8.58 9.62
N PRO A 295 -0.90 -9.07 9.07
CA PRO A 295 -1.59 -10.23 9.61
C PRO A 295 -0.69 -11.47 9.64
N VAL A 296 -0.83 -12.31 10.68
CA VAL A 296 -0.08 -13.56 10.92
C VAL A 296 1.41 -13.35 11.24
N SER A 297 2.02 -12.30 10.75
CA SER A 297 3.42 -11.97 11.00
C SER A 297 3.58 -11.14 12.27
N GLU A 298 3.11 -9.91 12.27
CA GLU A 298 3.18 -8.98 13.39
C GLU A 298 1.94 -9.06 14.29
N TRP A 299 0.77 -9.02 13.68
CA TRP A 299 -0.49 -9.15 14.38
C TRP A 299 -0.93 -10.61 14.52
N ARG A 300 -0.74 -11.16 15.72
CA ARG A 300 -1.05 -12.53 16.12
C ARG A 300 -1.81 -12.56 17.44
N PRO A 301 -3.08 -12.15 17.48
CA PRO A 301 -3.84 -12.00 18.74
C PRO A 301 -3.98 -13.33 19.52
N TRP A 302 -3.86 -14.46 18.84
CA TRP A 302 -3.89 -15.81 19.41
C TRP A 302 -2.54 -16.28 20.00
N SER A 303 -1.46 -15.54 19.75
CA SER A 303 -0.11 -15.96 20.15
C SER A 303 0.22 -15.51 21.57
N SER A 304 0.99 -16.34 22.30
CA SER A 304 1.64 -16.00 23.57
C SER A 304 2.94 -15.18 23.39
N HIS A 305 3.44 -15.06 22.15
CA HIS A 305 4.59 -14.26 21.81
C HIS A 305 4.22 -12.78 21.62
N TRP A 306 5.21 -11.94 21.36
CA TRP A 306 4.99 -10.54 21.02
C TRP A 306 4.07 -10.41 19.80
N SER A 307 3.13 -9.49 19.89
CA SER A 307 2.18 -9.21 18.82
C SER A 307 1.85 -7.73 18.77
N ALA A 308 1.85 -7.16 17.58
CA ALA A 308 1.45 -5.79 17.35
C ALA A 308 -0.03 -5.57 17.66
N ILE A 309 -0.37 -4.34 18.03
CA ILE A 309 -1.74 -3.91 18.33
C ILE A 309 -2.27 -3.14 17.12
N PRO A 310 -3.33 -3.61 16.44
CA PRO A 310 -3.94 -2.88 15.34
C PRO A 310 -4.82 -1.72 15.83
N ASN A 311 -4.91 -0.69 15.02
CA ASN A 311 -5.85 0.42 15.20
C ASN A 311 -6.47 0.82 13.85
N TRP A 312 -7.16 -0.11 13.19
CA TRP A 312 -7.62 -0.02 11.81
C TRP A 312 -8.35 1.28 11.43
N PHE A 313 -9.03 1.89 12.39
CA PHE A 313 -9.81 3.12 12.20
C PHE A 313 -9.17 4.35 12.88
N GLY A 314 -7.93 4.21 13.33
CA GLY A 314 -7.19 5.31 13.91
C GLY A 314 -6.76 6.35 12.85
N SER A 315 -6.57 7.61 13.27
CA SER A 315 -6.03 8.65 12.41
C SER A 315 -4.56 8.39 12.08
N GLY A 316 -4.22 8.51 10.79
CA GLY A 316 -2.84 8.49 10.28
C GLY A 316 -2.20 9.88 10.22
N ILE A 317 -2.73 10.88 10.94
CA ILE A 317 -2.24 12.25 10.92
C ILE A 317 -1.53 12.63 12.21
N ARG A 318 -0.44 13.37 12.07
CA ARG A 318 0.28 14.05 13.15
C ARG A 318 0.69 15.45 12.69
N HIS A 319 1.00 16.32 13.67
CA HIS A 319 1.55 17.64 13.39
C HIS A 319 3.02 17.65 13.81
N LEU A 320 3.91 17.99 12.89
CA LEU A 320 5.35 18.06 13.15
C LEU A 320 5.98 19.18 12.33
N ALA A 321 6.84 19.97 12.95
CA ALA A 321 7.57 21.07 12.31
C ALA A 321 6.67 22.00 11.48
N GLY A 322 5.44 22.26 11.94
CA GLY A 322 4.46 23.12 11.27
C GLY A 322 3.72 22.46 10.11
N GLN A 323 3.95 21.17 9.84
CA GLN A 323 3.25 20.42 8.79
C GLN A 323 2.19 19.50 9.38
N ARG A 324 1.09 19.32 8.63
CA ARG A 324 0.10 18.26 8.85
C ARG A 324 0.57 17.01 8.10
N VAL A 325 1.13 16.06 8.83
CA VAL A 325 1.83 14.89 8.30
C VAL A 325 0.92 13.69 8.29
N GLY A 326 0.67 13.13 7.09
CA GLY A 326 0.15 11.78 6.94
C GLY A 326 1.30 10.79 7.05
N TYR A 327 1.10 9.65 7.72
CA TYR A 327 2.14 8.64 7.81
C TYR A 327 1.61 7.24 7.52
N LEU A 328 2.48 6.44 6.92
CA LEU A 328 2.26 5.05 6.54
C LEU A 328 3.44 4.21 7.01
N VAL A 329 3.15 3.16 7.74
CA VAL A 329 4.17 2.22 8.21
C VAL A 329 4.02 0.91 7.45
N CYS A 330 5.08 0.52 6.76
CA CYS A 330 5.28 -0.76 6.08
C CYS A 330 4.06 -1.22 5.25
N TYR A 331 3.36 -2.23 5.73
CA TYR A 331 2.22 -2.86 5.09
C TYR A 331 1.09 -1.89 4.72
N GLU A 332 0.92 -0.82 5.48
CA GLU A 332 -0.10 0.20 5.19
C GLU A 332 0.07 0.83 3.80
N GLN A 333 1.31 0.89 3.29
CA GLN A 333 1.63 1.53 2.02
C GLN A 333 0.98 0.83 0.81
N VAL A 334 0.66 -0.45 0.93
CA VAL A 334 0.05 -1.26 -0.15
C VAL A 334 -1.45 -1.46 0.02
N LEU A 335 -2.06 -0.87 1.03
CA LEU A 335 -3.47 -1.02 1.36
C LEU A 335 -4.29 0.23 1.00
N ILE A 336 -5.48 0.01 0.50
CA ILE A 336 -6.40 1.08 0.10
C ILE A 336 -6.99 1.85 1.30
N TRP A 337 -7.29 1.16 2.42
CA TRP A 337 -7.98 1.78 3.55
C TRP A 337 -7.20 2.90 4.24
N PRO A 338 -5.92 2.72 4.58
CA PRO A 338 -5.10 3.80 5.13
C PRO A 338 -5.06 5.03 4.24
N GLU A 339 -5.03 4.82 2.94
CA GLU A 339 -4.93 5.89 1.94
C GLU A 339 -6.23 6.67 1.78
N ILE A 340 -7.37 5.96 1.76
CA ILE A 340 -8.69 6.63 1.79
C ILE A 340 -8.81 7.49 3.06
N SER A 341 -8.40 6.95 4.21
CA SER A 341 -8.41 7.69 5.48
C SER A 341 -7.56 8.96 5.39
N LEU A 342 -6.33 8.85 4.87
CA LEU A 342 -5.45 10.00 4.68
C LEU A 342 -6.01 11.02 3.70
N ALA A 343 -6.56 10.57 2.57
CA ALA A 343 -7.19 11.45 1.59
C ALA A 343 -8.37 12.23 2.22
N CYS A 344 -9.18 11.58 3.08
CA CYS A 344 -10.23 12.27 3.83
C CYS A 344 -9.70 13.28 4.87
N GLU A 345 -8.51 13.06 5.37
CA GLU A 345 -7.90 13.89 6.40
C GLU A 345 -6.99 15.00 5.84
N HIS A 346 -6.74 15.04 4.53
CA HIS A 346 -5.98 16.07 3.80
C HIS A 346 -4.63 16.42 4.42
N PRO A 347 -3.62 15.52 4.43
CA PRO A 347 -2.26 15.84 4.87
C PRO A 347 -1.59 16.83 3.90
N ALA A 348 -0.58 17.54 4.40
CA ALA A 348 0.26 18.41 3.59
C ALA A 348 1.56 17.70 3.12
N LEU A 349 1.89 16.57 3.75
CA LEU A 349 3.09 15.78 3.50
C LEU A 349 2.81 14.32 3.87
N LEU A 350 3.33 13.40 3.09
CA LEU A 350 3.30 11.97 3.37
C LEU A 350 4.67 11.49 3.85
N VAL A 351 4.70 10.80 5.00
CA VAL A 351 5.87 10.07 5.51
C VAL A 351 5.60 8.59 5.36
N ALA A 352 6.48 7.86 4.66
CA ALA A 352 6.34 6.43 4.45
C ALA A 352 7.61 5.71 4.88
N VAL A 353 7.51 4.78 5.81
CA VAL A 353 8.62 4.00 6.34
C VAL A 353 8.38 2.51 6.19
N ALA A 354 9.43 1.74 5.89
CA ALA A 354 9.32 0.30 5.76
C ALA A 354 10.61 -0.39 6.21
N ASN A 355 10.47 -1.66 6.58
CA ASN A 355 11.58 -2.54 6.91
C ASN A 355 11.55 -3.77 6.00
N ASP A 356 12.15 -3.64 4.82
CA ASP A 356 12.04 -4.56 3.69
C ASP A 356 13.24 -5.51 3.57
N TRP A 357 14.07 -5.67 4.60
CA TRP A 357 15.24 -6.57 4.56
C TRP A 357 14.89 -7.98 4.05
N TRP A 358 13.69 -8.46 4.35
CA TRP A 358 13.16 -9.76 3.95
C TRP A 358 12.62 -9.80 2.52
N ALA A 359 12.34 -8.65 1.94
CA ALA A 359 11.70 -8.52 0.63
C ALA A 359 12.66 -8.05 -0.48
N SER A 360 13.94 -7.84 -0.18
CA SER A 360 14.95 -7.25 -1.06
C SER A 360 15.11 -7.95 -2.42
N HIS A 361 14.82 -9.24 -2.49
CA HIS A 361 14.88 -10.06 -3.73
C HIS A 361 13.50 -10.34 -4.33
N SER A 362 12.47 -9.56 -3.94
CA SER A 362 11.12 -9.69 -4.47
C SER A 362 10.63 -8.35 -5.05
N ASN A 363 9.48 -8.37 -5.71
CA ASN A 363 8.85 -7.14 -6.21
C ASN A 363 8.05 -6.36 -5.13
N ILE A 364 8.08 -6.78 -3.87
CA ILE A 364 7.29 -6.16 -2.79
C ILE A 364 7.79 -4.74 -2.52
N THR A 365 9.11 -4.56 -2.38
CA THR A 365 9.73 -3.24 -2.18
C THR A 365 9.43 -2.27 -3.33
N ASP A 366 9.39 -2.78 -4.56
CA ASP A 366 9.01 -1.98 -5.72
C ASP A 366 7.55 -1.57 -5.66
N ILE A 367 6.64 -2.50 -5.33
CA ILE A 367 5.20 -2.21 -5.17
C ILE A 367 4.99 -1.14 -4.10
N GLN A 368 5.60 -1.27 -2.92
CA GLN A 368 5.48 -0.24 -1.87
C GLN A 368 5.95 1.14 -2.34
N ARG A 369 7.08 1.18 -3.05
CA ARG A 369 7.59 2.45 -3.61
C ARG A 369 6.63 3.04 -4.64
N GLU A 370 6.06 2.20 -5.48
CA GLU A 370 5.09 2.59 -6.50
C GLU A 370 3.80 3.12 -5.88
N ASP A 371 3.27 2.42 -4.89
CA ASP A 371 2.04 2.81 -4.18
C ASP A 371 2.20 4.14 -3.47
N VAL A 372 3.27 4.35 -2.69
CA VAL A 372 3.55 5.65 -2.05
C VAL A 372 3.62 6.78 -3.09
N THR A 373 4.23 6.50 -4.25
CA THR A 373 4.29 7.47 -5.35
C THR A 373 2.89 7.78 -5.88
N VAL A 374 2.07 6.76 -6.11
CA VAL A 374 0.72 6.89 -6.63
C VAL A 374 -0.20 7.63 -5.65
N TRP A 375 -0.11 7.31 -4.36
CA TRP A 375 -0.89 7.97 -3.33
C TRP A 375 -0.50 9.42 -3.11
N SER A 376 0.81 9.72 -3.08
CA SER A 376 1.26 11.12 -3.02
C SER A 376 0.80 11.92 -4.24
N ARG A 377 0.76 11.30 -5.42
CA ARG A 377 0.21 11.91 -6.65
C ARG A 377 -1.29 12.17 -6.53
N LEU A 378 -2.07 11.19 -6.04
CA LEU A 378 -3.52 11.33 -5.86
C LEU A 378 -3.87 12.53 -4.98
N MET A 379 -3.19 12.63 -3.84
CA MET A 379 -3.38 13.72 -2.87
C MET A 379 -2.70 15.04 -3.29
N GLY A 380 -1.87 15.03 -4.33
CA GLY A 380 -1.13 16.21 -4.77
C GLY A 380 -0.12 16.73 -3.74
N ILE A 381 0.45 15.87 -2.91
CA ILE A 381 1.38 16.21 -1.83
C ILE A 381 2.76 15.56 -2.03
N PRO A 382 3.81 16.11 -1.44
CA PRO A 382 5.13 15.48 -1.44
C PRO A 382 5.16 14.25 -0.53
N ALA A 383 6.09 13.31 -0.80
CA ALA A 383 6.37 12.18 0.06
C ALA A 383 7.83 12.15 0.49
N VAL A 384 8.09 11.77 1.75
CA VAL A 384 9.43 11.46 2.28
C VAL A 384 9.43 9.99 2.70
N ARG A 385 10.39 9.23 2.18
CA ARG A 385 10.50 7.79 2.44
C ARG A 385 11.78 7.48 3.20
N ALA A 386 11.70 6.48 4.09
CA ALA A 386 12.87 5.87 4.73
C ALA A 386 12.66 4.36 4.77
N VAL A 387 13.58 3.59 4.18
CA VAL A 387 13.45 2.15 4.00
C VAL A 387 14.71 1.45 4.47
N ASN A 388 14.54 0.33 5.17
CA ASN A 388 15.59 -0.62 5.49
C ASN A 388 15.53 -1.77 4.49
N VAL A 389 16.57 -1.96 3.66
CA VAL A 389 16.65 -2.98 2.60
C VAL A 389 17.93 -3.79 2.70
#